data_bff346c582ccbc8b74dbc7ca724db0ff
#
_entry.id   bff346c582ccbc8b74dbc7ca724db0ff
#
_cell.length_a   1.000
_cell.length_b   1.000
_cell.length_c   1.000
_cell.angle_alpha   90.00
_cell.angle_beta   90.00
_cell.angle_gamma   90.00
#
_symmetry.space_group_name_H-M   'P 1'
#
loop_
_entity.id
_entity.type
_entity.pdbx_description
1 polymer ?
#
loop_
_entity_poly.entity_id
_entity_poly.type
_entity_poly.pdbx_seq_one_letter_code
_entity_poly.pdbx_strand_id
1 'polypeptide(L)'
;MDTDTKHKKIKGLFYSALVGDALCLGSHYEYDAQKIYKAYGNKNIERFMGPGEMMGGQTHGIGWGERNYHPGKKAGGTTDYGDYNVLILEHLAKCNQQNEVFTLESLIPHWMDRFENSWGSWICTMTKETYSQLKQNVPLSQVGGFSNAMAIRHLSIYACLSDEETIAHFSREVMFT
;
A
#
# COMPACT_ATOMS: atom_id res chain seq x y z
N MET A 1 5.39 -29.38 -2.77
CA MET A 1 5.68 -28.34 -3.78
C MET A 1 7.15 -27.99 -3.62
N ASP A 2 7.93 -28.03 -4.69
CA ASP A 2 9.34 -27.68 -4.61
C ASP A 2 9.53 -26.19 -4.33
N THR A 3 10.71 -25.83 -3.81
CA THR A 3 11.03 -24.45 -3.37
C THR A 3 10.96 -23.44 -4.51
N ASP A 4 11.37 -23.82 -5.73
CA ASP A 4 11.35 -22.94 -6.89
C ASP A 4 9.90 -22.59 -7.30
N THR A 5 9.03 -23.56 -7.33
CA THR A 5 7.60 -23.37 -7.59
C THR A 5 6.95 -22.48 -6.51
N LYS A 6 7.30 -22.67 -5.23
CA LYS A 6 6.81 -21.83 -4.14
C LYS A 6 7.24 -20.38 -4.34
N HIS A 7 8.52 -20.12 -4.60
CA HIS A 7 9.03 -18.77 -4.82
C HIS A 7 8.37 -18.08 -6.03
N LYS A 8 8.18 -18.79 -7.14
CA LYS A 8 7.48 -18.25 -8.32
C LYS A 8 6.04 -17.83 -7.99
N LYS A 9 5.31 -18.65 -7.22
CA LYS A 9 3.94 -18.33 -6.80
C LYS A 9 3.89 -17.11 -5.89
N ILE A 10 4.79 -17.02 -4.91
CA ILE A 10 4.88 -15.87 -3.99
C ILE A 10 5.18 -14.58 -4.76
N LYS A 11 6.19 -14.60 -5.63
CA LYS A 11 6.49 -13.45 -6.50
C LYS A 11 5.29 -13.07 -7.38
N GLY A 12 4.65 -14.06 -7.98
CA GLY A 12 3.45 -13.85 -8.80
C GLY A 12 2.33 -13.17 -8.00
N LEU A 13 2.06 -13.63 -6.78
CA LEU A 13 1.07 -13.01 -5.88
C LEU A 13 1.39 -11.55 -5.61
N PHE A 14 2.63 -11.25 -5.20
CA PHE A 14 3.04 -9.90 -4.86
C PHE A 14 2.95 -8.94 -6.07
N TYR A 15 3.52 -9.34 -7.21
CA TYR A 15 3.43 -8.52 -8.42
C TYR A 15 2.00 -8.36 -8.93
N SER A 16 1.17 -9.40 -8.85
CA SER A 16 -0.23 -9.30 -9.23
C SER A 16 -1.00 -8.30 -8.35
N ALA A 17 -0.70 -8.25 -7.06
CA ALA A 17 -1.28 -7.28 -6.15
C ALA A 17 -0.87 -5.84 -6.51
N LEU A 18 0.43 -5.60 -6.79
CA LEU A 18 0.90 -4.27 -7.21
C LEU A 18 0.33 -3.86 -8.58
N VAL A 19 0.22 -4.79 -9.52
CA VAL A 19 -0.42 -4.54 -10.82
C VAL A 19 -1.89 -4.22 -10.65
N GLY A 20 -2.61 -4.97 -9.81
CA GLY A 20 -4.01 -4.71 -9.49
C GLY A 20 -4.22 -3.34 -8.88
N ASP A 21 -3.39 -2.96 -7.93
CA ASP A 21 -3.40 -1.64 -7.30
C ASP A 21 -3.12 -0.52 -8.34
N ALA A 22 -2.09 -0.70 -9.19
CA ALA A 22 -1.76 0.25 -10.24
C ALA A 22 -2.85 0.40 -11.31
N LEU A 23 -3.59 -0.67 -11.61
CA LEU A 23 -4.76 -0.61 -12.50
C LEU A 23 -5.89 0.22 -11.91
N CYS A 24 -6.02 0.25 -10.59
CA CYS A 24 -7.03 1.01 -9.87
C CYS A 24 -6.64 2.48 -9.64
N LEU A 25 -5.40 2.89 -9.91
CA LEU A 25 -4.92 4.24 -9.64
C LEU A 25 -5.80 5.33 -10.27
N GLY A 26 -6.19 5.15 -11.53
CA GLY A 26 -7.00 6.14 -12.26
C GLY A 26 -8.44 6.24 -11.79
N SER A 27 -8.96 5.20 -11.15
CA SER A 27 -10.31 5.13 -10.59
C SER A 27 -10.35 5.22 -9.07
N HIS A 28 -9.22 5.46 -8.43
CA HIS A 28 -9.14 5.50 -6.98
C HIS A 28 -10.07 6.57 -6.40
N TYR A 29 -10.94 6.19 -5.48
CA TYR A 29 -12.05 6.96 -4.92
C TYR A 29 -13.19 7.30 -5.89
N GLU A 30 -13.26 6.72 -7.08
CA GLU A 30 -14.48 6.75 -7.88
C GLU A 30 -15.38 5.58 -7.46
N TYR A 31 -16.61 5.89 -7.09
CA TYR A 31 -17.60 4.91 -6.61
C TYR A 31 -18.70 4.62 -7.63
N ASP A 32 -18.72 5.35 -8.75
CA ASP A 32 -19.65 5.12 -9.83
C ASP A 32 -19.06 4.17 -10.87
N ALA A 33 -19.49 2.91 -10.82
CA ALA A 33 -19.03 1.87 -11.73
C ALA A 33 -19.31 2.21 -13.21
N GLN A 34 -20.37 2.95 -13.51
CA GLN A 34 -20.71 3.34 -14.88
C GLN A 34 -19.73 4.39 -15.42
N LYS A 35 -19.28 5.31 -14.57
CA LYS A 35 -18.25 6.27 -14.94
C LYS A 35 -16.92 5.56 -15.20
N ILE A 36 -16.52 4.63 -14.34
CA ILE A 36 -15.32 3.82 -14.54
C ILE A 36 -15.41 3.08 -15.87
N TYR A 37 -16.49 2.34 -16.10
CA TYR A 37 -16.69 1.57 -17.32
C TYR A 37 -16.62 2.46 -18.57
N LYS A 38 -17.27 3.61 -18.55
CA LYS A 38 -17.27 4.59 -19.64
C LYS A 38 -15.84 5.15 -19.88
N ALA A 39 -15.08 5.45 -18.84
CA ALA A 39 -13.72 5.97 -18.95
C ALA A 39 -12.75 4.97 -19.61
N TYR A 40 -13.00 3.68 -19.45
CA TYR A 40 -12.27 2.61 -20.15
C TYR A 40 -12.89 2.24 -21.53
N GLY A 41 -13.70 3.12 -22.10
CA GLY A 41 -14.28 2.94 -23.45
C GLY A 41 -15.38 1.90 -23.51
N ASN A 42 -16.19 1.77 -22.46
CA ASN A 42 -17.21 0.74 -22.28
C ASN A 42 -16.65 -0.70 -22.28
N LYS A 43 -15.50 -0.86 -21.68
CA LYS A 43 -14.79 -2.14 -21.53
C LYS A 43 -14.34 -2.35 -20.07
N ASN A 44 -13.85 -3.54 -19.79
CA ASN A 44 -13.16 -3.82 -18.54
C ASN A 44 -11.87 -2.98 -18.43
N ILE A 45 -11.33 -2.89 -17.22
CA ILE A 45 -10.04 -2.25 -16.97
C ILE A 45 -8.95 -3.10 -17.62
N GLU A 46 -8.39 -2.62 -18.74
CA GLU A 46 -7.39 -3.32 -19.56
C GLU A 46 -6.11 -2.51 -19.75
N ARG A 47 -6.04 -1.29 -19.20
CA ARG A 47 -4.86 -0.43 -19.26
C ARG A 47 -4.65 0.31 -17.96
N PHE A 48 -3.41 0.70 -17.73
CA PHE A 48 -3.11 1.65 -16.67
C PHE A 48 -3.63 3.04 -17.03
N MET A 49 -4.20 3.72 -16.05
CA MET A 49 -4.71 5.08 -16.16
C MET A 49 -4.10 5.92 -15.04
N GLY A 50 -3.64 7.12 -15.37
CA GLY A 50 -3.08 8.02 -14.37
C GLY A 50 -4.15 8.63 -13.46
N PRO A 51 -3.74 9.16 -12.30
CA PRO A 51 -4.66 9.82 -11.38
C PRO A 51 -5.35 10.99 -12.07
N GLY A 52 -6.67 10.98 -12.04
CA GLY A 52 -7.49 12.03 -12.62
C GLY A 52 -7.63 12.01 -14.14
N GLU A 53 -6.99 11.07 -14.84
CA GLU A 53 -7.16 10.92 -16.27
C GLU A 53 -8.62 10.64 -16.66
N MET A 54 -9.30 9.88 -15.83
CA MET A 54 -10.72 9.55 -15.99
C MET A 54 -11.64 10.76 -15.83
N MET A 55 -11.29 11.69 -14.98
CA MET A 55 -12.12 12.82 -14.56
C MET A 55 -11.50 14.18 -14.92
N GLY A 56 -10.75 14.25 -16.02
CA GLY A 56 -10.15 15.50 -16.46
C GLY A 56 -9.11 16.06 -15.50
N GLY A 57 -8.27 15.21 -14.90
CA GLY A 57 -7.24 15.60 -13.96
C GLY A 57 -7.63 15.38 -12.49
N GLN A 58 -8.78 14.76 -12.24
CA GLN A 58 -9.33 14.58 -10.89
C GLN A 58 -9.71 13.13 -10.65
N THR A 59 -9.37 12.62 -9.49
CA THR A 59 -9.76 11.30 -9.02
C THR A 59 -10.64 11.46 -7.80
N HIS A 60 -11.95 11.48 -7.94
CA HIS A 60 -12.80 11.53 -6.78
C HIS A 60 -14.14 10.86 -7.03
N GLY A 61 -14.67 10.30 -6.00
CA GLY A 61 -16.02 9.79 -5.98
C GLY A 61 -17.06 10.87 -5.65
N ILE A 62 -18.30 10.52 -5.80
CA ILE A 62 -19.44 11.37 -5.43
C ILE A 62 -19.30 11.75 -3.94
N GLY A 63 -19.38 13.04 -3.64
CA GLY A 63 -19.36 13.59 -2.29
C GLY A 63 -18.01 14.09 -1.78
N TRP A 64 -16.89 13.83 -2.48
CA TRP A 64 -15.55 14.27 -2.06
C TRP A 64 -15.06 15.53 -2.77
N GLY A 65 -15.78 16.01 -3.77
CA GLY A 65 -15.35 17.12 -4.61
C GLY A 65 -14.24 16.71 -5.58
N GLU A 66 -13.76 17.66 -6.34
CA GLU A 66 -12.79 17.46 -7.41
C GLU A 66 -11.36 17.40 -6.82
N ARG A 67 -10.94 16.23 -6.36
CA ARG A 67 -9.63 16.04 -5.75
C ARG A 67 -8.81 15.00 -6.48
N ASN A 68 -7.57 15.32 -6.77
CA ASN A 68 -6.58 14.33 -7.14
C ASN A 68 -5.87 13.85 -5.87
N TYR A 69 -6.12 12.62 -5.47
CA TYR A 69 -5.51 12.00 -4.28
C TYR A 69 -4.07 11.56 -4.49
N HIS A 70 -3.62 11.47 -5.72
CA HIS A 70 -2.27 11.02 -6.06
C HIS A 70 -1.57 11.99 -7.02
N PRO A 71 -1.39 13.27 -6.63
CA PRO A 71 -0.74 14.25 -7.50
C PRO A 71 0.70 13.80 -7.79
N GLY A 72 1.09 13.90 -9.07
CA GLY A 72 2.44 13.52 -9.51
C GLY A 72 2.61 12.03 -9.87
N LYS A 73 1.70 11.16 -9.49
CA LYS A 73 1.70 9.75 -9.95
C LYS A 73 1.36 9.68 -11.44
N LYS A 74 1.89 8.66 -12.11
CA LYS A 74 1.66 8.39 -13.54
C LYS A 74 0.95 7.06 -13.72
N ALA A 75 0.38 6.85 -14.89
CA ALA A 75 -0.17 5.55 -15.28
C ALA A 75 0.85 4.43 -15.04
N GLY A 76 0.44 3.37 -14.38
CA GLY A 76 1.32 2.28 -13.94
C GLY A 76 1.98 2.48 -12.57
N GLY A 77 1.84 3.65 -11.96
CA GLY A 77 2.21 3.83 -10.56
C GLY A 77 1.18 3.20 -9.61
N THR A 78 1.60 2.88 -8.41
CA THR A 78 0.75 2.35 -7.34
C THR A 78 -0.01 3.47 -6.62
N THR A 79 -1.11 3.11 -5.96
CA THR A 79 -1.74 3.96 -4.95
C THR A 79 -0.93 3.93 -3.65
N ASP A 80 -1.41 4.58 -2.59
CA ASP A 80 -0.80 4.48 -1.26
C ASP A 80 -0.75 3.05 -0.74
N TYR A 81 -1.69 2.19 -1.08
CA TYR A 81 -1.68 0.77 -0.67
C TYR A 81 -0.47 0.01 -1.22
N GLY A 82 -0.18 0.17 -2.52
CA GLY A 82 1.01 -0.43 -3.12
C GLY A 82 2.29 0.16 -2.55
N ASP A 83 2.33 1.49 -2.32
CA ASP A 83 3.50 2.16 -1.76
C ASP A 83 3.82 1.69 -0.33
N TYR A 84 2.81 1.42 0.52
CA TYR A 84 3.03 0.80 1.84
C TYR A 84 3.64 -0.59 1.72
N ASN A 85 3.13 -1.41 0.81
CA ASN A 85 3.68 -2.75 0.60
C ASN A 85 5.12 -2.72 0.10
N VAL A 86 5.45 -1.78 -0.78
CA VAL A 86 6.83 -1.58 -1.26
C VAL A 86 7.74 -1.15 -0.12
N LEU A 87 7.31 -0.20 0.72
CA LEU A 87 8.08 0.26 1.88
C LEU A 87 8.42 -0.88 2.84
N ILE A 88 7.45 -1.73 3.17
CA ILE A 88 7.67 -2.88 4.04
C ILE A 88 8.63 -3.90 3.38
N LEU A 89 8.47 -4.14 2.08
CA LEU A 89 9.37 -5.02 1.33
C LEU A 89 10.81 -4.50 1.30
N GLU A 90 10.99 -3.20 1.10
CA GLU A 90 12.31 -2.55 1.14
C GLU A 90 12.96 -2.73 2.51
N HIS A 91 12.20 -2.56 3.60
CA HIS A 91 12.71 -2.77 4.96
C HIS A 91 13.06 -4.23 5.23
N LEU A 92 12.21 -5.17 4.86
CA LEU A 92 12.49 -6.61 4.96
C LEU A 92 13.75 -7.00 4.18
N ALA A 93 13.91 -6.48 2.96
CA ALA A 93 15.09 -6.71 2.15
C ALA A 93 16.37 -6.15 2.82
N LYS A 94 16.28 -4.97 3.41
CA LYS A 94 17.37 -4.37 4.18
C LYS A 94 17.77 -5.22 5.39
N CYS A 95 16.79 -5.64 6.20
CA CYS A 95 17.05 -6.54 7.33
C CYS A 95 17.76 -7.82 6.88
N ASN A 96 17.28 -8.44 5.80
CA ASN A 96 17.90 -9.65 5.26
C ASN A 96 19.34 -9.43 4.79
N GLN A 97 19.64 -8.31 4.14
CA GLN A 97 21.01 -7.97 3.70
C GLN A 97 21.97 -7.73 4.87
N GLN A 98 21.45 -7.22 5.98
CA GLN A 98 22.22 -6.91 7.19
C GLN A 98 22.26 -8.07 8.19
N ASN A 99 21.60 -9.20 7.89
CA ASN A 99 21.38 -10.32 8.83
C ASN A 99 20.69 -9.87 10.13
N GLU A 100 19.82 -8.89 10.03
CA GLU A 100 19.01 -8.39 11.14
C GLU A 100 17.63 -9.05 11.15
N VAL A 101 17.06 -9.17 12.33
CA VAL A 101 15.67 -9.65 12.48
C VAL A 101 14.72 -8.50 12.21
N PHE A 102 13.71 -8.75 11.38
CA PHE A 102 12.62 -7.80 11.19
C PHE A 102 11.83 -7.65 12.51
N THR A 103 11.61 -6.43 12.94
CA THR A 103 10.71 -6.08 14.07
C THR A 103 9.94 -4.82 13.75
N LEU A 104 8.84 -4.59 14.45
CA LEU A 104 8.08 -3.35 14.32
C LEU A 104 8.91 -2.13 14.73
N GLU A 105 9.70 -2.26 15.78
CA GLU A 105 10.60 -1.22 16.27
C GLU A 105 11.66 -0.83 15.23
N SER A 106 12.12 -1.79 14.42
CA SER A 106 13.05 -1.51 13.32
C SER A 106 12.37 -0.89 12.10
N LEU A 107 11.10 -1.24 11.85
CA LEU A 107 10.32 -0.70 10.75
C LEU A 107 9.96 0.76 10.96
N ILE A 108 9.55 1.16 12.16
CA ILE A 108 9.00 2.48 12.45
C ILE A 108 9.93 3.65 12.07
N PRO A 109 11.24 3.65 12.41
CA PRO A 109 12.14 4.72 11.99
C PRO A 109 12.22 4.85 10.47
N HIS A 110 12.26 3.71 9.76
CA HIS A 110 12.28 3.68 8.29
C HIS A 110 10.96 4.23 7.70
N TRP A 111 9.84 3.82 8.28
CA TRP A 111 8.50 4.27 7.90
C TRP A 111 8.34 5.78 8.12
N MET A 112 8.76 6.32 9.27
CA MET A 112 8.69 7.73 9.58
C MET A 112 9.57 8.57 8.67
N ASP A 113 10.82 8.14 8.44
CA ASP A 113 11.74 8.80 7.50
C ASP A 113 11.16 8.89 6.09
N ARG A 114 10.56 7.79 5.62
CA ARG A 114 9.90 7.75 4.33
C ARG A 114 8.77 8.78 4.24
N PHE A 115 7.93 8.87 5.26
CA PHE A 115 6.83 9.84 5.32
C PHE A 115 7.32 11.29 5.34
N GLU A 116 8.37 11.59 6.06
CA GLU A 116 8.91 12.93 6.19
C GLU A 116 9.64 13.41 4.93
N ASN A 117 10.36 12.51 4.26
CA ASN A 117 11.35 12.90 3.28
C ASN A 117 11.06 12.47 1.84
N SER A 118 10.26 11.44 1.63
CA SER A 118 10.12 10.86 0.28
C SER A 118 8.76 10.25 -0.06
N TRP A 119 7.74 10.46 0.78
CA TRP A 119 6.41 9.94 0.50
C TRP A 119 5.73 10.73 -0.62
N GLY A 120 5.54 10.09 -1.76
CA GLY A 120 4.93 10.71 -2.94
C GLY A 120 3.45 10.39 -3.15
N SER A 121 2.81 9.74 -2.16
CA SER A 121 1.44 9.28 -2.26
C SER A 121 0.50 10.03 -1.33
N TRP A 122 -0.78 9.76 -1.51
CA TRP A 122 -1.80 10.14 -0.54
C TRP A 122 -1.50 9.54 0.83
N ILE A 123 -1.76 10.32 1.87
CA ILE A 123 -1.68 9.86 3.25
C ILE A 123 -3.10 9.84 3.81
N CYS A 124 -3.65 8.67 4.06
CA CYS A 124 -4.99 8.52 4.63
C CYS A 124 -5.04 9.03 6.08
N THR A 125 -6.26 9.28 6.56
CA THR A 125 -6.47 9.82 7.92
C THR A 125 -5.85 8.92 8.99
N MET A 126 -5.99 7.62 8.87
CA MET A 126 -5.46 6.65 9.85
C MET A 126 -3.94 6.68 9.92
N THR A 127 -3.27 6.78 8.77
CA THR A 127 -1.82 6.92 8.73
C THR A 127 -1.33 8.23 9.35
N LYS A 128 -2.05 9.34 9.10
CA LYS A 128 -1.74 10.62 9.76
C LYS A 128 -1.89 10.53 11.27
N GLU A 129 -2.90 9.84 11.74
CA GLU A 129 -3.15 9.60 13.16
C GLU A 129 -2.04 8.75 13.77
N THR A 130 -1.70 7.61 13.14
CA THR A 130 -0.56 6.76 13.54
C THR A 130 0.73 7.57 13.62
N TYR A 131 1.05 8.35 12.59
CA TYR A 131 2.24 9.20 12.57
C TYR A 131 2.25 10.22 13.71
N SER A 132 1.11 10.88 13.97
CA SER A 132 0.98 11.83 15.08
C SER A 132 1.19 11.17 16.44
N GLN A 133 0.63 9.99 16.65
CA GLN A 133 0.80 9.21 17.87
C GLN A 133 2.27 8.82 18.09
N LEU A 134 2.96 8.36 17.04
CA LEU A 134 4.39 8.04 17.09
C LEU A 134 5.25 9.25 17.45
N LYS A 135 4.95 10.42 16.86
CA LYS A 135 5.65 11.68 17.21
C LYS A 135 5.42 12.11 18.66
N GLN A 136 4.31 11.71 19.26
CA GLN A 136 3.99 11.96 20.67
C GLN A 136 4.53 10.88 21.62
N ASN A 137 5.31 9.92 21.09
CA ASN A 137 5.85 8.78 21.85
C ASN A 137 4.74 7.93 22.52
N VAL A 138 3.59 7.81 21.88
CA VAL A 138 2.56 6.85 22.31
C VAL A 138 3.15 5.44 22.23
N PRO A 139 2.96 4.58 23.25
CA PRO A 139 3.46 3.20 23.21
C PRO A 139 2.94 2.44 21.97
N LEU A 140 3.79 1.66 21.32
CA LEU A 140 3.45 0.94 20.08
C LEU A 140 2.21 0.07 20.21
N SER A 141 1.98 -0.51 21.38
CA SER A 141 0.76 -1.29 21.68
C SER A 141 -0.54 -0.48 21.68
N GLN A 142 -0.45 0.85 21.59
CA GLN A 142 -1.59 1.78 21.60
C GLN A 142 -1.65 2.65 20.36
N VAL A 143 -0.66 2.52 19.46
CA VAL A 143 -0.61 3.24 18.19
C VAL A 143 -1.47 2.51 17.16
N GLY A 144 -2.03 3.26 16.23
CA GLY A 144 -2.77 2.71 15.09
C GLY A 144 -4.14 3.34 14.91
N GLY A 145 -4.87 2.83 13.93
CA GLY A 145 -6.20 3.31 13.56
C GLY A 145 -7.17 2.16 13.26
N PHE A 146 -8.43 2.51 13.02
CA PHE A 146 -9.52 1.55 12.79
C PHE A 146 -9.97 1.57 11.33
N SER A 147 -9.15 1.06 10.42
CA SER A 147 -9.52 1.00 9.02
C SER A 147 -9.19 -0.36 8.40
N ASN A 148 -10.12 -0.90 7.61
CA ASN A 148 -9.88 -2.12 6.83
C ASN A 148 -8.73 -1.96 5.83
N ALA A 149 -8.41 -0.73 5.44
CA ALA A 149 -7.28 -0.41 4.57
C ALA A 149 -5.93 -0.84 5.17
N MET A 150 -5.82 -0.88 6.49
CA MET A 150 -4.62 -1.34 7.19
C MET A 150 -4.31 -2.81 6.88
N ALA A 151 -5.34 -3.65 6.68
CA ALA A 151 -5.17 -5.07 6.40
C ALA A 151 -4.43 -5.38 5.09
N ILE A 152 -4.39 -4.45 4.14
CA ILE A 152 -3.75 -4.66 2.83
C ILE A 152 -2.23 -4.47 2.88
N ARG A 153 -1.71 -3.86 3.94
CA ARG A 153 -0.29 -3.51 4.07
C ARG A 153 0.63 -4.70 4.33
N HIS A 154 0.09 -5.85 4.68
CA HIS A 154 0.88 -7.02 5.08
C HIS A 154 1.27 -7.98 3.95
N LEU A 155 0.94 -7.70 2.69
CA LEU A 155 1.29 -8.57 1.55
C LEU A 155 2.79 -8.86 1.45
N SER A 156 3.64 -7.89 1.78
CA SER A 156 5.08 -8.04 1.79
C SER A 156 5.56 -9.06 2.82
N ILE A 157 4.89 -9.16 3.95
CA ILE A 157 5.17 -10.16 5.00
C ILE A 157 4.96 -11.57 4.43
N TYR A 158 3.85 -11.82 3.74
CA TYR A 158 3.60 -13.11 3.08
C TYR A 158 4.62 -13.44 1.99
N ALA A 159 5.15 -12.43 1.34
CA ALA A 159 6.14 -12.64 0.29
C ALA A 159 7.52 -13.05 0.82
N CYS A 160 7.87 -12.63 2.02
CA CYS A 160 9.23 -12.78 2.58
C CYS A 160 9.35 -13.84 3.66
N LEU A 161 8.28 -14.17 4.35
CA LEU A 161 8.30 -15.12 5.45
C LEU A 161 7.63 -16.45 5.05
N SER A 162 8.06 -17.55 5.64
CA SER A 162 7.57 -18.90 5.30
C SER A 162 6.90 -19.63 6.45
N ASP A 163 7.09 -19.16 7.66
CA ASP A 163 6.50 -19.72 8.87
C ASP A 163 5.16 -19.05 9.16
N GLU A 164 4.09 -19.84 9.28
CA GLU A 164 2.72 -19.33 9.42
C GLU A 164 2.51 -18.53 10.72
N GLU A 165 3.13 -18.95 11.81
CA GLU A 165 3.01 -18.26 13.10
C GLU A 165 3.69 -16.89 13.05
N THR A 166 4.89 -16.83 12.50
CA THR A 166 5.63 -15.59 12.27
C THR A 166 4.91 -14.66 11.32
N ILE A 167 4.34 -15.17 10.22
CA ILE A 167 3.52 -14.40 9.29
C ILE A 167 2.31 -13.80 10.03
N ALA A 168 1.59 -14.60 10.79
CA ALA A 168 0.41 -14.14 11.53
C ALA A 168 0.75 -13.08 12.58
N HIS A 169 1.90 -13.22 13.24
CA HIS A 169 2.39 -12.25 14.21
C HIS A 169 2.71 -10.91 13.54
N PHE A 170 3.60 -10.88 12.57
CA PHE A 170 3.99 -9.64 11.90
C PHE A 170 2.88 -9.00 11.07
N SER A 171 1.98 -9.79 10.49
CA SER A 171 0.80 -9.23 9.81
C SER A 171 -0.08 -8.44 10.78
N ARG A 172 -0.27 -8.91 11.99
CA ARG A 172 -1.00 -8.17 13.02
C ARG A 172 -0.28 -6.89 13.42
N GLU A 173 1.03 -6.94 13.63
CA GLU A 173 1.82 -5.78 14.03
C GLU A 173 1.81 -4.70 12.95
N VAL A 174 2.06 -5.06 11.68
CA VAL A 174 2.06 -4.12 10.56
C VAL A 174 0.68 -3.52 10.28
N MET A 175 -0.41 -4.19 10.66
CA MET A 175 -1.76 -3.63 10.53
C MET A 175 -2.02 -2.43 11.44
N PHE A 176 -1.23 -2.22 12.47
CA PHE A 176 -1.35 -1.06 13.36
C PHE A 176 -0.55 0.17 12.89
N THR A 177 0.31 0.00 11.90
CA THR A 177 1.09 1.09 11.31
C THR A 177 0.52 1.53 9.97
#